data_c43338d6b3c207e78a28620d886fac7b
#
_entry.id   c43338d6b3c207e78a28620d886fac7b
#
_cell.length_a   1.000
_cell.length_b   1.000
_cell.length_c   1.000
_cell.angle_alpha   90.00
_cell.angle_beta   90.00
_cell.angle_gamma   90.00
#
_symmetry.space_group_name_H-M   'P 1'
#
loop_
_entity.id
_entity.type
_entity.pdbx_description
1 polymer ?
#
loop_
_entity_poly.entity_id
_entity_poly.type
_entity_poly.pdbx_seq_one_letter_code
_entity_poly.pdbx_strand_id
1 'polypeptide(L)'
;GISKAYTPAVREALEATRGEVLTYEGTICDARFSKCCGGATERFDNTWEPVVHPYLDKITDAPEDLETGDLRDEQTARKWILSFPPAFCHTTDRQILSQVLNDYDQETQHFFRWQVSYPAEQLSELVYRKIGIDFGTIRDIQPIERGVSGRLIRVKITGDKKTLVIGKELIIRKAFSESHLYSSAFIVEKQDGIFTFHGAGWGHGVGLCQIGAAVMGARGYNYKAILQHYFKGCELIKMYE
;
A
#
# COMPACT_ATOMS: atom_id res chain seq x y z
N GLY A 1 -9.94 -11.76 11.62
CA GLY A 1 -10.96 -12.77 11.82
C GLY A 1 -11.94 -12.81 10.66
N ILE A 2 -12.45 -13.96 10.33
CA ILE A 2 -13.45 -14.16 9.28
C ILE A 2 -14.77 -13.60 9.83
N SER A 3 -15.08 -12.35 9.54
CA SER A 3 -16.29 -11.68 10.05
C SER A 3 -17.42 -11.60 9.02
N LYS A 4 -17.17 -11.93 7.76
CA LYS A 4 -18.23 -11.97 6.74
C LYS A 4 -18.69 -13.42 6.56
N ALA A 5 -20.01 -13.62 6.59
CA ALA A 5 -20.62 -14.92 6.33
C ALA A 5 -20.19 -15.47 4.96
N TYR A 6 -20.02 -16.79 4.87
CA TYR A 6 -19.81 -17.49 3.60
C TYR A 6 -21.00 -17.23 2.69
N THR A 7 -20.83 -16.31 1.74
CA THR A 7 -21.86 -16.07 0.72
C THR A 7 -21.83 -17.19 -0.33
N PRO A 8 -22.92 -17.43 -1.07
CA PRO A 8 -22.92 -18.39 -2.19
C PRO A 8 -21.78 -18.12 -3.19
N ALA A 9 -21.53 -16.85 -3.52
CA ALA A 9 -20.44 -16.45 -4.41
C ALA A 9 -19.04 -16.83 -3.89
N VAL A 10 -18.79 -16.70 -2.58
CA VAL A 10 -17.52 -17.11 -1.98
C VAL A 10 -17.36 -18.64 -2.07
N ARG A 11 -18.42 -19.39 -1.83
CA ARG A 11 -18.38 -20.85 -1.94
C ARG A 11 -18.11 -21.30 -3.38
N GLU A 12 -18.81 -20.72 -4.34
CA GLU A 12 -18.62 -20.98 -5.77
C GLU A 12 -17.16 -20.67 -6.19
N ALA A 13 -16.61 -19.53 -5.74
CA ALA A 13 -15.23 -19.18 -6.03
C ALA A 13 -14.24 -20.18 -5.46
N LEU A 14 -14.43 -20.63 -4.21
CA LEU A 14 -13.56 -21.63 -3.57
C LEU A 14 -13.63 -23.00 -4.28
N GLU A 15 -14.82 -23.41 -4.72
CA GLU A 15 -15.00 -24.66 -5.46
C GLU A 15 -14.36 -24.57 -6.85
N ALA A 16 -14.56 -23.44 -7.55
CA ALA A 16 -14.01 -23.22 -8.90
C ALA A 16 -12.48 -23.15 -8.93
N THR A 17 -11.86 -22.65 -7.85
CA THR A 17 -10.39 -22.49 -7.77
C THR A 17 -9.71 -23.55 -6.90
N ARG A 18 -10.42 -24.59 -6.53
CA ARG A 18 -9.89 -25.67 -5.70
C ARG A 18 -8.66 -26.31 -6.35
N GLY A 19 -7.57 -26.39 -5.57
CA GLY A 19 -6.30 -26.95 -6.02
C GLY A 19 -5.49 -26.03 -6.94
N GLU A 20 -5.99 -24.85 -7.31
CA GLU A 20 -5.23 -23.90 -8.13
C GLU A 20 -4.25 -23.08 -7.29
N VAL A 21 -3.03 -22.96 -7.78
CA VAL A 21 -1.97 -22.13 -7.19
C VAL A 21 -1.23 -21.35 -8.27
N LEU A 22 -0.72 -20.18 -7.87
CA LEU A 22 0.21 -19.42 -8.72
C LEU A 22 1.62 -20.00 -8.58
N THR A 23 2.29 -20.18 -9.71
CA THR A 23 3.70 -20.61 -9.77
C THR A 23 4.51 -19.67 -10.65
N TYR A 24 5.77 -19.53 -10.31
CA TYR A 24 6.78 -18.85 -11.12
C TYR A 24 7.99 -19.79 -11.26
N GLU A 25 8.35 -20.11 -12.50
CA GLU A 25 9.42 -21.08 -12.80
C GLU A 25 9.27 -22.39 -12.00
N GLY A 26 8.04 -22.90 -11.92
CA GLY A 26 7.71 -24.17 -11.26
C GLY A 26 7.66 -24.12 -9.72
N THR A 27 7.92 -22.96 -9.11
CA THR A 27 7.84 -22.76 -7.65
C THR A 27 6.57 -22.01 -7.27
N ILE A 28 5.89 -22.43 -6.18
CA ILE A 28 4.70 -21.75 -5.67
C ILE A 28 5.06 -20.33 -5.26
N CYS A 29 4.28 -19.36 -5.74
CA CYS A 29 4.49 -17.93 -5.48
C CYS A 29 4.10 -17.52 -4.05
N ASP A 30 4.86 -16.60 -3.46
CA ASP A 30 4.40 -15.81 -2.32
C ASP A 30 3.41 -14.74 -2.82
N ALA A 31 2.14 -15.12 -2.95
CA ALA A 31 1.10 -14.27 -3.53
C ALA A 31 0.62 -13.18 -2.55
N ARG A 32 1.46 -12.15 -2.34
CA ARG A 32 1.16 -11.01 -1.46
C ARG A 32 0.02 -10.15 -2.00
N PHE A 33 -0.68 -9.49 -1.09
CA PHE A 33 -1.73 -8.55 -1.42
C PHE A 33 -1.80 -7.40 -0.42
N SER A 34 -2.28 -6.24 -0.86
CA SER A 34 -2.52 -5.07 -0.03
C SER A 34 -3.89 -4.48 -0.31
N LYS A 35 -4.39 -3.66 0.60
CA LYS A 35 -5.73 -3.08 0.50
C LYS A 35 -5.86 -2.15 -0.72
N CYS A 36 -4.93 -1.20 -0.86
CA CYS A 36 -4.88 -0.25 -1.97
C CYS A 36 -3.43 0.10 -2.32
N CYS A 37 -3.01 -0.16 -3.56
CA CYS A 37 -1.65 0.17 -3.99
C CYS A 37 -1.42 1.68 -4.20
N GLY A 38 -2.49 2.46 -4.40
CA GLY A 38 -2.42 3.90 -4.68
C GLY A 38 -2.07 4.23 -6.13
N GLY A 39 -2.23 3.25 -7.03
CA GLY A 39 -2.00 3.34 -8.47
C GLY A 39 -0.71 2.70 -8.97
N ALA A 40 0.23 2.36 -8.06
CA ALA A 40 1.46 1.64 -8.39
C ALA A 40 1.82 0.66 -7.27
N THR A 41 2.21 -0.57 -7.64
CA THR A 41 2.64 -1.58 -6.68
C THR A 41 4.10 -1.40 -6.27
N GLU A 42 4.45 -1.93 -5.09
CA GLU A 42 5.79 -1.91 -4.54
C GLU A 42 6.47 -3.28 -4.69
N ARG A 43 7.79 -3.29 -4.61
CA ARG A 43 8.60 -4.51 -4.60
C ARG A 43 8.69 -5.12 -3.20
N PHE A 44 8.78 -6.44 -3.17
CA PHE A 44 8.90 -7.22 -1.94
C PHE A 44 10.15 -6.83 -1.11
N ASP A 45 11.31 -6.72 -1.75
CA ASP A 45 12.59 -6.44 -1.11
C ASP A 45 12.67 -5.04 -0.46
N ASN A 46 11.85 -4.10 -0.89
CA ASN A 46 11.72 -2.79 -0.27
C ASN A 46 10.92 -2.83 1.05
N THR A 47 10.10 -3.86 1.23
CA THR A 47 9.17 -3.98 2.36
C THR A 47 9.67 -4.93 3.44
N TRP A 48 10.19 -6.09 3.04
CA TRP A 48 10.64 -7.16 3.95
C TRP A 48 12.12 -7.49 3.78
N GLU A 49 12.45 -8.76 3.54
CA GLU A 49 13.80 -9.25 3.32
C GLU A 49 14.35 -8.79 1.95
N PRO A 50 15.66 -8.68 1.79
CA PRO A 50 16.27 -8.27 0.53
C PRO A 50 16.29 -9.42 -0.49
N VAL A 51 15.11 -10.00 -0.74
CA VAL A 51 14.89 -11.07 -1.71
C VAL A 51 14.05 -10.52 -2.85
N VAL A 52 14.54 -10.65 -4.07
CA VAL A 52 13.80 -10.21 -5.26
C VAL A 52 12.91 -11.36 -5.76
N HIS A 53 11.61 -11.11 -5.79
CA HIS A 53 10.64 -11.96 -6.47
C HIS A 53 10.23 -11.27 -7.78
N PRO A 54 10.61 -11.78 -8.96
CA PRO A 54 10.36 -11.10 -10.24
C PRO A 54 8.86 -10.82 -10.48
N TYR A 55 7.99 -11.67 -9.94
CA TYR A 55 6.54 -11.52 -10.05
C TYR A 55 5.92 -10.53 -9.02
N LEU A 56 6.71 -10.04 -8.06
CA LEU A 56 6.31 -8.99 -7.10
C LEU A 56 7.06 -7.69 -7.41
N ASP A 57 7.02 -7.27 -8.66
CA ASP A 57 7.63 -6.02 -9.12
C ASP A 57 6.60 -4.90 -9.24
N LYS A 58 7.06 -3.71 -9.62
CA LYS A 58 6.21 -2.56 -9.90
C LYS A 58 5.34 -2.83 -11.11
N ILE A 59 4.04 -2.67 -10.93
CA ILE A 59 3.08 -2.48 -12.01
C ILE A 59 2.25 -1.21 -11.76
N THR A 60 1.68 -0.65 -12.81
CA THR A 60 0.64 0.37 -12.69
C THR A 60 -0.73 -0.31 -12.63
N ASP A 61 -1.56 0.10 -11.67
CA ASP A 61 -2.88 -0.49 -11.41
C ASP A 61 -3.94 0.14 -12.33
N ALA A 62 -3.76 -0.03 -13.64
CA ALA A 62 -4.60 0.61 -14.67
C ALA A 62 -4.77 -0.30 -15.89
N PRO A 63 -5.82 -0.05 -16.74
CA PRO A 63 -6.02 -0.78 -17.99
C PRO A 63 -4.85 -0.64 -18.98
N GLU A 64 -4.24 0.53 -18.99
CA GLU A 64 -3.06 0.87 -19.78
C GLU A 64 -1.96 1.34 -18.85
N ASP A 65 -0.71 1.11 -19.22
CA ASP A 65 0.42 1.54 -18.40
C ASP A 65 0.42 3.06 -18.21
N LEU A 66 0.47 3.47 -16.94
CA LEU A 66 0.56 4.88 -16.56
C LEU A 66 2.03 5.32 -16.55
N GLU A 67 2.32 6.45 -17.18
CA GLU A 67 3.62 7.07 -17.05
C GLU A 67 3.81 7.67 -15.65
N THR A 68 4.42 6.90 -14.76
CA THR A 68 4.68 7.34 -13.38
C THR A 68 5.98 8.11 -13.23
N GLY A 69 6.90 7.97 -14.19
CA GLY A 69 8.30 8.31 -14.00
C GLY A 69 8.99 7.43 -12.94
N ASP A 70 10.17 7.82 -12.51
CA ASP A 70 10.88 7.15 -11.42
C ASP A 70 10.40 7.67 -10.06
N LEU A 71 9.53 6.92 -9.39
CA LEU A 71 8.97 7.30 -8.09
C LEU A 71 9.97 7.18 -6.92
N ARG A 72 11.21 6.76 -7.17
CA ARG A 72 12.31 6.86 -6.21
C ARG A 72 12.85 8.29 -6.12
N ASP A 73 12.66 9.08 -7.17
CA ASP A 73 12.94 10.51 -7.16
C ASP A 73 11.87 11.27 -6.36
N GLU A 74 12.32 12.14 -5.46
CA GLU A 74 11.42 12.84 -4.53
C GLU A 74 10.44 13.78 -5.23
N GLN A 75 10.87 14.47 -6.27
CA GLN A 75 9.99 15.41 -6.99
C GLN A 75 8.94 14.66 -7.81
N THR A 76 9.34 13.55 -8.42
CA THR A 76 8.44 12.67 -9.17
C THR A 76 7.43 12.00 -8.23
N ALA A 77 7.90 11.48 -7.09
CA ALA A 77 7.03 10.91 -6.05
C ALA A 77 6.03 11.95 -5.51
N ARG A 78 6.48 13.18 -5.25
CA ARG A 78 5.60 14.27 -4.81
C ARG A 78 4.49 14.54 -5.82
N LYS A 79 4.83 14.70 -7.10
CA LYS A 79 3.83 14.91 -8.17
C LYS A 79 2.83 13.76 -8.24
N TRP A 80 3.32 12.52 -8.17
CA TRP A 80 2.48 11.32 -8.19
C TRP A 80 1.52 11.24 -6.99
N ILE A 81 2.03 11.44 -5.77
CA ILE A 81 1.23 11.36 -4.54
C ILE A 81 0.13 12.43 -4.54
N LEU A 82 0.40 13.62 -5.09
CA LEU A 82 -0.60 14.70 -5.18
C LEU A 82 -1.52 14.60 -6.40
N SER A 83 -1.26 13.69 -7.34
CA SER A 83 -2.09 13.49 -8.53
C SER A 83 -3.19 12.44 -8.31
N PHE A 84 -4.16 12.41 -9.23
CA PHE A 84 -5.27 11.45 -9.22
C PHE A 84 -5.33 10.68 -10.56
N PRO A 85 -4.33 9.82 -10.84
CA PRO A 85 -4.30 9.06 -12.09
C PRO A 85 -5.47 8.08 -12.19
N PRO A 86 -5.85 7.66 -13.42
CA PRO A 86 -6.98 6.75 -13.67
C PRO A 86 -6.62 5.30 -13.36
N ALA A 87 -6.32 4.99 -12.09
CA ALA A 87 -6.03 3.64 -11.62
C ALA A 87 -7.31 2.87 -11.31
N PHE A 88 -7.26 1.52 -11.38
CA PHE A 88 -8.39 0.68 -10.98
C PHE A 88 -8.78 0.94 -9.51
N CYS A 89 -7.81 1.07 -8.62
CA CYS A 89 -8.08 1.34 -7.20
C CYS A 89 -8.49 2.80 -6.92
N HIS A 90 -8.54 3.68 -7.91
CA HIS A 90 -9.11 5.03 -7.77
C HIS A 90 -10.64 4.96 -7.93
N THR A 91 -11.32 4.49 -6.89
CA THR A 91 -12.78 4.38 -6.86
C THR A 91 -13.35 4.87 -5.55
N THR A 92 -14.54 5.45 -5.62
CA THR A 92 -15.39 5.81 -4.48
C THR A 92 -16.70 5.01 -4.50
N ASP A 93 -16.81 4.00 -5.36
CA ASP A 93 -18.00 3.15 -5.48
C ASP A 93 -18.19 2.33 -4.19
N ARG A 94 -19.23 2.70 -3.44
CA ARG A 94 -19.56 2.07 -2.16
C ARG A 94 -19.97 0.61 -2.31
N GLN A 95 -20.57 0.21 -3.43
CA GLN A 95 -20.96 -1.17 -3.65
C GLN A 95 -19.73 -2.06 -3.79
N ILE A 96 -18.71 -1.59 -4.51
CA ILE A 96 -17.43 -2.29 -4.64
C ILE A 96 -16.69 -2.29 -3.29
N LEU A 97 -16.54 -1.13 -2.66
CA LEU A 97 -15.79 -1.00 -1.41
C LEU A 97 -16.38 -1.84 -0.27
N SER A 98 -17.72 -1.90 -0.15
CA SER A 98 -18.37 -2.70 0.89
C SER A 98 -18.15 -4.20 0.75
N GLN A 99 -17.81 -4.70 -0.43
CA GLN A 99 -17.54 -6.12 -0.67
C GLN A 99 -16.13 -6.53 -0.25
N VAL A 100 -15.15 -5.63 -0.35
CA VAL A 100 -13.73 -5.94 -0.11
C VAL A 100 -13.19 -5.38 1.20
N LEU A 101 -13.86 -4.38 1.78
CA LEU A 101 -13.45 -3.76 3.04
C LEU A 101 -14.26 -4.32 4.21
N ASN A 102 -13.62 -4.46 5.37
CA ASN A 102 -14.30 -4.76 6.62
C ASN A 102 -15.13 -3.55 7.08
N ASP A 103 -16.10 -3.76 7.98
CA ASP A 103 -17.01 -2.70 8.42
C ASP A 103 -16.27 -1.51 9.05
N TYR A 104 -15.26 -1.74 9.87
CA TYR A 104 -14.42 -0.68 10.46
C TYR A 104 -13.46 -0.02 9.47
N ASP A 105 -13.22 -0.61 8.30
CA ASP A 105 -12.44 0.01 7.23
C ASP A 105 -13.30 0.91 6.34
N GLN A 106 -14.64 0.85 6.48
CA GLN A 106 -15.58 1.66 5.71
C GLN A 106 -15.82 3.05 6.31
N GLU A 107 -15.24 3.36 7.45
CA GLU A 107 -15.31 4.69 8.09
C GLU A 107 -14.64 5.77 7.22
N THR A 108 -13.71 5.39 6.35
CA THR A 108 -13.10 6.31 5.38
C THR A 108 -13.31 5.83 3.94
N GLN A 109 -13.38 6.77 3.00
CA GLN A 109 -13.38 6.51 1.56
C GLN A 109 -12.09 6.96 0.89
N HIS A 110 -11.15 7.49 1.65
CA HIS A 110 -9.91 8.10 1.17
C HIS A 110 -8.76 7.09 1.10
N PHE A 111 -8.98 5.95 0.44
CA PHE A 111 -7.96 4.90 0.31
C PHE A 111 -6.90 5.22 -0.73
N PHE A 112 -7.31 5.86 -1.83
CA PHE A 112 -6.44 6.15 -2.95
C PHE A 112 -5.50 7.31 -2.65
N ARG A 113 -6.04 8.39 -2.07
CA ARG A 113 -5.30 9.54 -1.55
C ARG A 113 -5.85 9.93 -0.20
N TRP A 114 -4.97 10.24 0.73
CA TRP A 114 -5.32 10.53 2.11
C TRP A 114 -4.48 11.68 2.67
N GLN A 115 -4.98 12.30 3.71
CA GLN A 115 -4.30 13.34 4.45
C GLN A 115 -4.52 13.16 5.94
N VAL A 116 -3.46 13.37 6.74
CA VAL A 116 -3.53 13.48 8.20
C VAL A 116 -2.63 14.61 8.66
N SER A 117 -3.01 15.30 9.74
CA SER A 117 -2.24 16.42 10.28
C SER A 117 -2.09 16.30 11.79
N TYR A 118 -0.93 16.71 12.29
CA TYR A 118 -0.61 16.71 13.71
C TYR A 118 0.12 18.00 14.09
N PRO A 119 -0.25 18.67 15.20
CA PRO A 119 0.64 19.62 15.85
C PRO A 119 1.95 18.95 16.24
N ALA A 120 3.08 19.69 16.18
CA ALA A 120 4.41 19.15 16.42
C ALA A 120 4.56 18.45 17.79
N GLU A 121 3.91 18.98 18.83
CA GLU A 121 3.91 18.40 20.18
C GLU A 121 3.20 17.04 20.18
N GLN A 122 1.99 16.98 19.61
CA GLN A 122 1.21 15.76 19.53
C GLN A 122 1.93 14.69 18.71
N LEU A 123 2.56 15.08 17.58
CA LEU A 123 3.34 14.18 16.77
C LEU A 123 4.55 13.62 17.53
N SER A 124 5.22 14.46 18.30
CA SER A 124 6.40 14.06 19.10
C SER A 124 6.02 13.04 20.18
N GLU A 125 4.92 13.28 20.87
CA GLU A 125 4.38 12.36 21.88
C GLU A 125 3.92 11.04 21.25
N LEU A 126 3.23 11.10 20.09
CA LEU A 126 2.80 9.94 19.34
C LEU A 126 4.01 9.07 18.94
N VAL A 127 5.02 9.67 18.32
CA VAL A 127 6.24 8.95 17.89
C VAL A 127 6.94 8.31 19.09
N TYR A 128 7.12 9.04 20.20
CA TYR A 128 7.71 8.48 21.41
C TYR A 128 6.94 7.25 21.90
N ARG A 129 5.64 7.35 22.01
CA ARG A 129 4.77 6.27 22.49
C ARG A 129 4.77 5.05 21.56
N LYS A 130 4.88 5.28 20.24
CA LYS A 130 4.76 4.22 19.23
C LYS A 130 6.05 3.46 18.96
N ILE A 131 7.21 4.12 19.04
CA ILE A 131 8.51 3.50 18.74
C ILE A 131 9.53 3.62 19.87
N GLY A 132 9.18 4.22 21.02
CA GLY A 132 10.02 4.31 22.21
C GLY A 132 11.23 5.27 22.07
N ILE A 133 11.25 6.12 21.06
CA ILE A 133 12.37 7.04 20.80
C ILE A 133 11.94 8.47 21.13
N ASP A 134 12.60 9.06 22.15
CA ASP A 134 12.37 10.45 22.52
C ASP A 134 13.21 11.39 21.63
N PHE A 135 12.56 12.05 20.70
CA PHE A 135 13.16 13.07 19.86
C PHE A 135 13.13 14.48 20.47
N GLY A 136 12.44 14.66 21.62
CA GLY A 136 12.00 15.99 22.06
C GLY A 136 10.91 16.51 21.13
N THR A 137 10.83 17.81 20.91
CA THR A 137 9.92 18.34 19.89
C THR A 137 10.45 18.02 18.50
N ILE A 138 9.68 17.31 17.69
CA ILE A 138 10.03 17.02 16.29
C ILE A 138 10.04 18.33 15.50
N ARG A 139 11.15 18.59 14.84
CA ARG A 139 11.39 19.81 14.04
C ARG A 139 11.25 19.58 12.56
N ASP A 140 11.63 18.39 12.09
CA ASP A 140 11.62 18.06 10.67
C ASP A 140 11.50 16.55 10.43
N ILE A 141 10.91 16.21 9.28
CA ILE A 141 10.77 14.84 8.77
C ILE A 141 11.14 14.85 7.30
N GLN A 142 12.23 14.16 6.94
CA GLN A 142 12.77 14.16 5.58
C GLN A 142 12.77 12.75 4.98
N PRO A 143 12.33 12.60 3.72
CA PRO A 143 12.52 11.36 2.97
C PRO A 143 14.01 11.11 2.75
N ILE A 144 14.45 9.86 2.91
CA ILE A 144 15.85 9.45 2.65
C ILE A 144 15.91 8.47 1.49
N GLU A 145 14.94 7.55 1.42
CA GLU A 145 14.92 6.52 0.41
C GLU A 145 13.47 6.12 0.11
N ARG A 146 13.14 6.03 -1.18
CA ARG A 146 11.85 5.56 -1.68
C ARG A 146 12.00 4.30 -2.50
N GLY A 147 11.01 3.42 -2.42
CA GLY A 147 10.81 2.31 -3.31
C GLY A 147 10.18 2.73 -4.66
N VAL A 148 9.98 1.76 -5.51
CA VAL A 148 9.51 1.95 -6.89
C VAL A 148 8.08 2.48 -7.00
N SER A 149 7.29 2.39 -5.93
CA SER A 149 5.93 2.94 -5.82
C SER A 149 5.86 4.33 -5.16
N GLY A 150 7.00 4.91 -4.80
CA GLY A 150 7.09 6.14 -4.02
C GLY A 150 6.94 5.92 -2.51
N ARG A 151 6.78 4.67 -2.03
CA ARG A 151 6.76 4.36 -0.60
C ARG A 151 8.13 4.61 0.02
N LEU A 152 8.13 5.25 1.19
CA LEU A 152 9.34 5.47 1.96
C LEU A 152 9.85 4.16 2.56
N ILE A 153 11.11 3.84 2.28
CA ILE A 153 11.87 2.75 2.88
C ILE A 153 12.62 3.29 4.10
N ARG A 154 13.11 4.53 4.01
CA ARG A 154 13.83 5.21 5.08
C ARG A 154 13.39 6.67 5.20
N VAL A 155 13.20 7.14 6.42
CA VAL A 155 12.83 8.51 6.76
C VAL A 155 13.70 9.02 7.91
N LYS A 156 14.20 10.25 7.80
CA LYS A 156 14.94 10.93 8.84
C LYS A 156 13.98 11.79 9.66
N ILE A 157 14.00 11.60 10.97
CA ILE A 157 13.28 12.43 11.94
C ILE A 157 14.31 13.25 12.72
N THR A 158 14.14 14.55 12.74
CA THR A 158 14.97 15.50 13.49
C THR A 158 14.13 16.16 14.57
N GLY A 159 14.57 16.04 15.79
CA GLY A 159 13.97 16.69 16.95
C GLY A 159 15.01 17.43 17.79
N ASP A 160 14.56 18.07 18.87
CA ASP A 160 15.43 18.86 19.75
C ASP A 160 16.49 18.02 20.46
N LYS A 161 16.17 16.77 20.78
CA LYS A 161 17.06 15.86 21.53
C LYS A 161 17.85 14.91 20.64
N LYS A 162 17.31 14.57 19.45
CA LYS A 162 17.86 13.49 18.63
C LYS A 162 17.51 13.64 17.16
N THR A 163 18.41 13.14 16.30
CA THR A 163 18.16 12.93 14.88
C THR A 163 18.46 11.49 14.54
N LEU A 164 17.51 10.76 13.95
CA LEU A 164 17.66 9.37 13.54
C LEU A 164 16.95 9.10 12.22
N VAL A 165 17.43 8.08 11.52
CA VAL A 165 16.76 7.49 10.36
C VAL A 165 16.04 6.23 10.81
N ILE A 166 14.75 6.13 10.54
CA ILE A 166 13.94 4.94 10.79
C ILE A 166 13.51 4.28 9.47
N GLY A 167 13.19 3.03 9.50
CA GLY A 167 12.69 2.20 8.40
C GLY A 167 12.43 0.77 8.92
N LYS A 168 11.81 -0.14 8.22
CA LYS A 168 11.21 -0.02 6.87
C LYS A 168 9.75 0.44 6.96
N GLU A 169 8.98 0.11 5.91
CA GLU A 169 7.59 0.52 5.67
C GLU A 169 6.70 0.43 6.92
N LEU A 170 6.66 -0.73 7.55
CA LEU A 170 5.80 -0.96 8.72
C LEU A 170 6.21 -0.12 9.93
N ILE A 171 7.50 0.08 10.17
CA ILE A 171 8.00 0.89 11.28
C ILE A 171 7.64 2.37 11.05
N ILE A 172 7.80 2.86 9.81
CA ILE A 172 7.42 4.21 9.44
C ILE A 172 5.92 4.44 9.68
N ARG A 173 5.07 3.51 9.25
CA ARG A 173 3.62 3.61 9.46
C ARG A 173 3.23 3.57 10.93
N LYS A 174 3.88 2.71 11.72
CA LYS A 174 3.65 2.64 13.17
C LYS A 174 4.03 3.94 13.88
N ALA A 175 5.14 4.56 13.48
CA ALA A 175 5.65 5.77 14.14
C ALA A 175 4.65 6.95 14.07
N PHE A 176 3.89 7.06 12.99
CA PHE A 176 3.06 8.25 12.69
C PHE A 176 1.55 8.02 12.82
N SER A 177 1.10 7.00 13.54
CA SER A 177 -0.34 6.78 13.76
C SER A 177 -0.60 5.98 15.03
N GLU A 178 -1.77 6.16 15.63
CA GLU A 178 -2.22 5.36 16.78
C GLU A 178 -2.36 3.87 16.45
N SER A 179 -2.81 3.55 15.27
CA SER A 179 -2.83 2.18 14.76
C SER A 179 -1.66 1.94 13.79
N HIS A 180 -1.88 2.23 12.54
CA HIS A 180 -0.87 2.25 11.47
C HIS A 180 -1.29 3.32 10.46
N LEU A 181 -0.37 4.20 10.06
CA LEU A 181 -0.62 5.13 8.98
C LEU A 181 -1.05 4.34 7.72
N TYR A 182 -1.88 4.91 6.89
CA TYR A 182 -2.45 4.21 5.73
C TYR A 182 -1.38 3.53 4.87
N SER A 183 -0.32 4.25 4.51
CA SER A 183 0.85 3.71 3.80
C SER A 183 2.11 4.51 4.16
N SER A 184 3.27 4.07 3.67
CA SER A 184 4.49 4.88 3.71
C SER A 184 4.72 5.70 2.43
N ALA A 185 3.77 5.68 1.46
CA ALA A 185 3.80 6.56 0.30
C ALA A 185 3.23 7.92 0.66
N PHE A 186 4.03 8.76 1.29
CA PHE A 186 3.60 10.11 1.68
C PHE A 186 4.70 11.16 1.48
N ILE A 187 4.26 12.41 1.44
CA ILE A 187 5.08 13.61 1.61
C ILE A 187 4.64 14.30 2.90
N VAL A 188 5.54 15.08 3.50
CA VAL A 188 5.25 15.86 4.70
C VAL A 188 5.45 17.33 4.40
N GLU A 189 4.48 18.15 4.80
CA GLU A 189 4.56 19.59 4.80
C GLU A 189 4.47 20.10 6.24
N LYS A 190 5.24 21.14 6.57
CA LYS A 190 5.17 21.77 7.87
C LYS A 190 4.84 23.23 7.71
N GLN A 191 3.74 23.66 8.32
CA GLN A 191 3.32 25.04 8.36
C GLN A 191 2.76 25.36 9.76
N ASP A 192 3.19 26.49 10.34
CA ASP A 192 2.70 27.01 11.64
C ASP A 192 2.73 25.96 12.77
N GLY A 193 3.77 25.13 12.80
CA GLY A 193 3.93 24.07 13.80
C GLY A 193 3.09 22.82 13.58
N ILE A 194 2.35 22.74 12.47
CA ILE A 194 1.55 21.58 12.07
C ILE A 194 2.28 20.80 10.98
N PHE A 195 2.41 19.50 11.17
CA PHE A 195 2.88 18.55 10.18
C PHE A 195 1.69 17.94 9.44
N THR A 196 1.61 18.14 8.14
CA THR A 196 0.57 17.56 7.28
C THR A 196 1.18 16.49 6.38
N PHE A 197 0.68 15.27 6.50
CA PHE A 197 1.05 14.13 5.69
C PHE A 197 0.03 13.98 4.56
N HIS A 198 0.47 14.05 3.32
CA HIS A 198 -0.33 13.72 2.15
C HIS A 198 0.16 12.40 1.59
N GLY A 199 -0.73 11.44 1.40
CA GLY A 199 -0.30 10.12 1.02
C GLY A 199 -1.17 9.40 -0.01
N ALA A 200 -0.65 8.26 -0.47
CA ALA A 200 -1.24 7.44 -1.51
C ALA A 200 -1.33 5.97 -1.10
N GLY A 201 -2.50 5.37 -1.31
CA GLY A 201 -2.75 3.96 -1.07
C GLY A 201 -2.87 3.56 0.41
N TRP A 202 -3.15 2.28 0.65
CA TRP A 202 -3.27 1.67 1.98
C TRP A 202 -2.61 0.30 2.03
N GLY A 203 -1.65 0.15 2.92
CA GLY A 203 -0.81 -1.04 3.08
C GLY A 203 0.52 -0.93 2.35
N HIS A 204 1.25 -2.01 2.37
CA HIS A 204 2.61 -2.11 1.82
C HIS A 204 2.68 -1.99 0.29
N GLY A 205 1.57 -2.21 -0.42
CA GLY A 205 1.48 -2.04 -1.87
C GLY A 205 2.05 -3.18 -2.71
N VAL A 206 2.57 -4.24 -2.11
CA VAL A 206 3.19 -5.36 -2.84
C VAL A 206 2.14 -6.35 -3.33
N GLY A 207 2.27 -6.79 -4.58
CA GLY A 207 1.41 -7.79 -5.20
C GLY A 207 0.00 -7.28 -5.52
N LEU A 208 -1.03 -8.07 -5.27
CA LEU A 208 -2.40 -7.77 -5.65
C LEU A 208 -2.98 -6.59 -4.84
N CYS A 209 -3.56 -5.62 -5.54
CA CYS A 209 -4.36 -4.54 -4.96
C CYS A 209 -5.82 -5.00 -4.80
N GLN A 210 -6.29 -5.17 -3.56
CA GLN A 210 -7.65 -5.69 -3.32
C GLN A 210 -8.75 -4.81 -3.92
N ILE A 211 -8.66 -3.48 -3.76
CA ILE A 211 -9.63 -2.55 -4.34
C ILE A 211 -9.54 -2.56 -5.87
N GLY A 212 -8.33 -2.56 -6.45
CA GLY A 212 -8.14 -2.62 -7.89
C GLY A 212 -8.69 -3.92 -8.47
N ALA A 213 -8.40 -5.07 -7.85
CA ALA A 213 -8.92 -6.37 -8.25
C ALA A 213 -10.46 -6.42 -8.22
N ALA A 214 -11.08 -5.82 -7.18
CA ALA A 214 -12.54 -5.74 -7.10
C ALA A 214 -13.14 -4.87 -8.20
N VAL A 215 -12.52 -3.74 -8.55
CA VAL A 215 -12.94 -2.89 -9.67
C VAL A 215 -12.77 -3.63 -11.00
N MET A 216 -11.68 -4.36 -11.20
CA MET A 216 -11.50 -5.20 -12.38
C MET A 216 -12.62 -6.25 -12.48
N GLY A 217 -12.93 -6.96 -11.39
CA GLY A 217 -14.03 -7.93 -11.35
C GLY A 217 -15.38 -7.29 -11.68
N ALA A 218 -15.69 -6.13 -11.11
CA ALA A 218 -16.91 -5.37 -11.43
C ALA A 218 -16.98 -4.91 -12.90
N ARG A 219 -15.83 -4.75 -13.57
CA ARG A 219 -15.71 -4.45 -15.00
C ARG A 219 -15.72 -5.70 -15.90
N GLY A 220 -15.91 -6.90 -15.32
CA GLY A 220 -16.03 -8.16 -16.08
C GLY A 220 -14.71 -8.89 -16.34
N TYR A 221 -13.59 -8.46 -15.73
CA TYR A 221 -12.36 -9.24 -15.80
C TYR A 221 -12.53 -10.53 -15.00
N ASN A 222 -12.15 -11.67 -15.57
CA ASN A 222 -12.12 -12.94 -14.85
C ASN A 222 -10.93 -13.00 -13.90
N TYR A 223 -10.98 -13.91 -12.92
CA TYR A 223 -9.94 -14.01 -11.88
C TYR A 223 -8.53 -14.30 -12.44
N LYS A 224 -8.43 -15.04 -13.55
CA LYS A 224 -7.13 -15.33 -14.21
C LYS A 224 -6.50 -14.06 -14.77
N ALA A 225 -7.30 -13.24 -15.45
CA ALA A 225 -6.85 -11.94 -15.97
C ALA A 225 -6.44 -10.99 -14.84
N ILE A 226 -7.19 -10.99 -13.71
CA ILE A 226 -6.84 -10.21 -12.52
C ILE A 226 -5.51 -10.67 -11.94
N LEU A 227 -5.32 -11.98 -11.74
CA LEU A 227 -4.06 -12.51 -11.21
C LEU A 227 -2.87 -12.21 -12.12
N GLN A 228 -3.03 -12.35 -13.44
CA GLN A 228 -1.99 -12.05 -14.43
C GLN A 228 -1.65 -10.54 -14.51
N HIS A 229 -2.60 -9.67 -14.17
CA HIS A 229 -2.33 -8.24 -14.08
C HIS A 229 -1.35 -7.93 -12.96
N TYR A 230 -1.52 -8.53 -11.77
CA TYR A 230 -0.70 -8.24 -10.58
C TYR A 230 0.55 -9.12 -10.46
N PHE A 231 0.53 -10.33 -10.97
CA PHE A 231 1.63 -11.31 -10.87
C PHE A 231 2.16 -11.65 -12.25
N LYS A 232 2.99 -10.75 -12.78
CA LYS A 232 3.53 -10.87 -14.13
C LYS A 232 4.43 -12.11 -14.27
N GLY A 233 4.22 -12.87 -15.35
CA GLY A 233 5.01 -14.07 -15.64
C GLY A 233 4.66 -15.29 -14.80
N CYS A 234 3.66 -15.20 -13.90
CA CYS A 234 3.17 -16.36 -13.17
C CYS A 234 2.23 -17.22 -14.01
N GLU A 235 2.25 -18.51 -13.73
CA GLU A 235 1.32 -19.50 -14.27
C GLU A 235 0.35 -19.95 -13.18
N LEU A 236 -0.92 -20.16 -13.58
CA LEU A 236 -1.92 -20.75 -12.69
C LEU A 236 -2.00 -22.25 -13.00
N ILE A 237 -1.58 -23.07 -12.06
CA ILE A 237 -1.59 -24.53 -12.21
C ILE A 237 -2.54 -25.16 -11.21
N LYS A 238 -3.10 -26.32 -11.57
CA LYS A 238 -3.92 -27.15 -10.67
C LYS A 238 -3.05 -28.26 -10.08
N MET A 239 -2.84 -28.27 -8.77
CA MET A 239 -2.00 -29.25 -8.08
C MET A 239 -2.77 -30.52 -7.68
N TYR A 240 -4.09 -30.40 -7.41
CA TYR A 240 -4.95 -31.51 -7.05
C TYR A 240 -6.42 -31.20 -7.43
N GLU A 241 -7.25 -32.23 -7.51
CA GLU A 241 -8.68 -32.13 -7.84
C GLU A 241 -9.54 -31.80 -6.61
#